data_8ece04b7be8d565101d57e7e6c557d8a
#
_entry.id   8ece04b7be8d565101d57e7e6c557d8a
#
_cell.length_a   1.000
_cell.length_b   1.000
_cell.length_c   1.000
_cell.angle_alpha   90.00
_cell.angle_beta   90.00
_cell.angle_gamma   90.00
#
_symmetry.space_group_name_H-M   'P 1'
#
loop_
_entity.id
_entity.type
_entity.pdbx_description
1 polymer ?
#
loop_
_entity_poly.entity_id
_entity_poly.type
_entity_poly.pdbx_seq_one_letter_code
_entity_poly.pdbx_strand_id
1 'polypeptide(L)'
;MFSEAYLDIIRYMEMGGNVLWYIAALTCFMWTLIFERIWYFRAEHKKLLFEATNTWENRAERSSWSAHQIREGIISEGAGKIAGSLSIIETCVALCPLFGLLGTVTGMIEVFNAMAVQGGNARSMAAGVSMATIPTMSGMIASLSGMVGTTYLKRKVEFETRRFEDSLLLDH
;
A
#
# COMPACT_ATOMS: atom_id res chain seq x y z
N MET A 1 0.78 18.31 -26.61
CA MET A 1 1.28 17.09 -25.93
C MET A 1 0.89 17.05 -24.45
N PHE A 2 1.35 17.95 -23.54
CA PHE A 2 0.92 17.94 -22.12
C PHE A 2 -0.56 18.31 -21.96
N SER A 3 -1.09 19.25 -22.74
CA SER A 3 -2.52 19.65 -22.68
C SER A 3 -3.47 18.55 -23.18
N GLU A 4 -3.07 17.78 -24.16
CA GLU A 4 -3.86 16.64 -24.66
C GLU A 4 -3.89 15.51 -23.64
N ALA A 5 -2.74 15.15 -23.05
CA ALA A 5 -2.67 14.15 -22.00
C ALA A 5 -3.52 14.53 -20.77
N TYR A 6 -3.55 15.81 -20.40
CA TYR A 6 -4.39 16.29 -19.30
C TYR A 6 -5.89 16.16 -19.61
N LEU A 7 -6.30 16.51 -20.84
CA LEU A 7 -7.69 16.35 -21.27
C LEU A 7 -8.12 14.88 -21.34
N ASP A 8 -7.21 14.00 -21.77
CA ASP A 8 -7.48 12.57 -21.84
C ASP A 8 -7.63 11.97 -20.42
N ILE A 9 -6.82 12.41 -19.46
CA ILE A 9 -6.96 12.01 -18.05
C ILE A 9 -8.31 12.46 -17.49
N ILE A 10 -8.71 13.72 -17.71
CA ILE A 10 -10.02 14.23 -17.23
C ILE A 10 -11.15 13.40 -17.85
N ARG A 11 -11.12 13.18 -19.16
CA ARG A 11 -12.13 12.38 -19.85
C ARG A 11 -12.20 10.95 -19.28
N TYR A 12 -11.04 10.33 -19.02
CA TYR A 12 -10.97 9.01 -18.40
C TYR A 12 -11.61 9.00 -17.00
N MET A 13 -11.32 10.03 -16.20
CA MET A 13 -11.89 10.18 -14.85
C MET A 13 -13.40 10.40 -14.89
N GLU A 14 -13.91 11.18 -15.85
CA GLU A 14 -15.35 11.38 -16.06
C GLU A 14 -16.06 10.09 -16.49
N MET A 15 -15.43 9.29 -17.37
CA MET A 15 -15.98 8.01 -17.82
C MET A 15 -16.07 6.95 -16.71
N GLY A 16 -15.15 6.96 -15.75
CA GLY A 16 -15.15 6.00 -14.66
C GLY A 16 -16.03 6.40 -13.46
N GLY A 17 -16.65 7.56 -13.49
CA GLY A 17 -17.55 8.07 -12.46
C GLY A 17 -16.85 8.36 -11.11
N ASN A 18 -17.66 8.56 -10.07
CA ASN A 18 -17.17 8.96 -8.75
C ASN A 18 -16.22 7.91 -8.10
N VAL A 19 -16.41 6.63 -8.42
CA VAL A 19 -15.61 5.56 -7.83
C VAL A 19 -14.16 5.63 -8.31
N LEU A 20 -13.91 6.09 -9.54
CA LEU A 20 -12.56 6.23 -10.06
C LEU A 20 -11.73 7.27 -9.27
N TRP A 21 -12.36 8.31 -8.75
CA TRP A 21 -11.72 9.29 -7.88
C TRP A 21 -11.29 8.68 -6.55
N TYR A 22 -12.10 7.79 -5.96
CA TYR A 22 -11.71 7.05 -4.74
C TYR A 22 -10.53 6.11 -5.00
N ILE A 23 -10.52 5.42 -6.14
CA ILE A 23 -9.38 4.56 -6.53
C ILE A 23 -8.12 5.41 -6.72
N ALA A 24 -8.20 6.56 -7.37
CA ALA A 24 -7.07 7.46 -7.56
C ALA A 24 -6.53 7.98 -6.22
N ALA A 25 -7.41 8.43 -5.32
CA ALA A 25 -7.02 8.89 -3.98
C ALA A 25 -6.36 7.77 -3.16
N LEU A 26 -6.94 6.56 -3.16
CA LEU A 26 -6.39 5.40 -2.48
C LEU A 26 -5.02 5.00 -3.04
N THR A 27 -4.86 5.05 -4.36
CA THR A 27 -3.59 4.76 -5.04
C THR A 27 -2.53 5.78 -4.67
N CYS A 28 -2.85 7.07 -4.68
CA CYS A 28 -1.94 8.14 -4.26
C CYS A 28 -1.53 7.97 -2.79
N PHE A 29 -2.48 7.67 -1.90
CA PHE A 29 -2.21 7.41 -0.49
C PHE A 29 -1.28 6.20 -0.30
N MET A 30 -1.58 5.10 -0.96
CA MET A 30 -0.75 3.88 -0.95
C MET A 30 0.69 4.17 -1.40
N TRP A 31 0.88 4.86 -2.51
CA TRP A 31 2.21 5.21 -3.01
C TRP A 31 2.95 6.19 -2.10
N THR A 32 2.24 7.12 -1.46
CA THR A 32 2.82 8.03 -0.46
C THR A 32 3.41 7.23 0.71
N LEU A 33 2.67 6.23 1.23
CA LEU A 33 3.16 5.35 2.30
C LEU A 33 4.35 4.49 1.84
N ILE A 34 4.34 4.00 0.60
CA ILE A 34 5.46 3.23 0.02
C ILE A 34 6.71 4.11 -0.05
N PHE A 35 6.60 5.34 -0.56
CA PHE A 35 7.73 6.27 -0.66
C PHE A 35 8.23 6.71 0.72
N GLU A 36 7.33 7.02 1.66
CA GLU A 36 7.67 7.34 3.04
C GLU A 36 8.50 6.20 3.65
N ARG A 37 8.08 4.95 3.43
CA ARG A 37 8.76 3.80 3.99
C ARG A 37 10.13 3.55 3.37
N ILE A 38 10.26 3.72 2.05
CA ILE A 38 11.55 3.64 1.36
C ILE A 38 12.51 4.72 1.89
N TRP A 39 12.01 5.93 2.13
CA TRP A 39 12.81 7.02 2.69
C TRP A 39 13.25 6.73 4.12
N TYR A 40 12.35 6.20 4.96
CA TYR A 40 12.66 5.79 6.32
C TYR A 40 13.85 4.82 6.37
N PHE A 41 13.85 3.78 5.51
CA PHE A 41 14.98 2.86 5.42
C PHE A 41 16.29 3.51 4.99
N ARG A 42 16.25 4.60 4.26
CA ARG A 42 17.46 5.32 3.84
C ARG A 42 17.99 6.27 4.90
N ALA A 43 17.13 6.94 5.66
CA ALA A 43 17.49 8.05 6.53
C ALA A 43 17.58 7.68 8.01
N GLU A 44 16.59 6.96 8.56
CA GLU A 44 16.44 6.79 10.01
C GLU A 44 16.83 5.41 10.53
N HIS A 45 16.76 4.38 9.70
CA HIS A 45 17.04 3.01 10.12
C HIS A 45 18.45 2.85 10.74
N LYS A 46 19.46 3.58 10.23
CA LYS A 46 20.83 3.55 10.78
C LYS A 46 20.91 4.11 12.21
N LYS A 47 20.11 5.11 12.54
CA LYS A 47 20.06 5.68 13.89
C LYS A 47 19.46 4.69 14.88
N LEU A 48 18.36 4.05 14.49
CA LEU A 48 17.68 3.05 15.31
C LEU A 48 18.61 1.85 15.63
N LEU A 49 19.35 1.35 14.63
CA LEU A 49 20.36 0.31 14.84
C LEU A 49 21.43 0.77 15.82
N PHE A 50 21.98 1.97 15.64
CA PHE A 50 23.05 2.50 16.50
C PHE A 50 22.56 2.70 17.93
N GLU A 51 21.38 3.26 18.15
CA GLU A 51 20.82 3.48 19.50
C GLU A 51 20.56 2.13 20.21
N ALA A 52 19.99 1.16 19.52
CA ALA A 52 19.71 -0.15 20.07
C ALA A 52 20.99 -0.91 20.41
N THR A 53 21.97 -0.92 19.51
CA THR A 53 23.28 -1.57 19.75
C THR A 53 24.02 -0.88 20.90
N ASN A 54 24.05 0.43 20.95
CA ASN A 54 24.67 1.19 22.03
C ASN A 54 24.00 0.93 23.39
N THR A 55 22.67 0.82 23.40
CA THR A 55 21.91 0.48 24.62
C THR A 55 22.23 -0.94 25.08
N TRP A 56 22.40 -1.88 24.16
CA TRP A 56 22.79 -3.26 24.47
C TRP A 56 24.24 -3.37 24.92
N GLU A 57 25.19 -2.74 24.23
CA GLU A 57 26.62 -2.79 24.53
C GLU A 57 27.00 -2.12 25.86
N ASN A 58 26.29 -1.05 26.26
CA ASN A 58 26.52 -0.36 27.53
C ASN A 58 25.99 -1.13 28.76
N ARG A 59 25.40 -2.31 28.58
CA ARG A 59 24.98 -3.13 29.72
C ARG A 59 26.16 -3.92 30.32
N ALA A 60 26.20 -3.92 31.64
CA ALA A 60 27.22 -4.66 32.40
C ALA A 60 27.01 -6.18 32.39
N GLU A 61 25.79 -6.66 32.09
CA GLU A 61 25.40 -8.06 32.13
C GLU A 61 24.61 -8.43 30.88
N ARG A 62 25.08 -9.46 30.12
CA ARG A 62 24.53 -9.90 28.84
C ARG A 62 24.24 -11.42 28.78
N SER A 63 24.56 -12.16 29.86
CA SER A 63 24.44 -13.65 29.90
C SER A 63 23.29 -14.15 30.76
N SER A 64 22.65 -13.29 31.57
CA SER A 64 21.58 -13.67 32.48
C SER A 64 20.26 -13.91 31.73
N TRP A 65 19.37 -14.72 32.33
CA TRP A 65 18.03 -14.93 31.82
C TRP A 65 17.26 -13.61 31.60
N SER A 66 17.43 -12.64 32.47
CA SER A 66 16.83 -11.30 32.31
C SER A 66 17.40 -10.53 31.13
N ALA A 67 18.67 -10.74 30.78
CA ALA A 67 19.28 -10.13 29.60
C ALA A 67 18.68 -10.69 28.29
N HIS A 68 18.38 -12.00 28.25
CA HIS A 68 17.69 -12.62 27.13
C HIS A 68 16.30 -12.02 26.90
N GLN A 69 15.50 -11.86 27.96
CA GLN A 69 14.16 -11.24 27.86
C GLN A 69 14.21 -9.79 27.37
N ILE A 70 15.20 -9.03 27.81
CA ILE A 70 15.37 -7.64 27.38
C ILE A 70 15.84 -7.58 25.92
N ARG A 71 16.74 -8.48 25.50
CA ARG A 71 17.15 -8.59 24.10
C ARG A 71 15.95 -8.88 23.20
N GLU A 72 15.12 -9.86 23.55
CA GLU A 72 13.89 -10.17 22.81
C GLU A 72 12.93 -8.97 22.76
N GLY A 73 12.81 -8.22 23.86
CA GLY A 73 12.05 -6.98 23.91
C GLY A 73 12.56 -5.93 22.93
N ILE A 74 13.87 -5.70 22.91
CA ILE A 74 14.51 -4.73 21.98
C ILE A 74 14.32 -5.19 20.53
N ILE A 75 14.47 -6.48 20.24
CA ILE A 75 14.27 -7.05 18.90
C ILE A 75 12.81 -6.89 18.48
N SER A 76 11.85 -7.22 19.33
CA SER A 76 10.42 -7.10 19.05
C SER A 76 10.00 -5.65 18.78
N GLU A 77 10.46 -4.71 19.63
CA GLU A 77 10.19 -3.28 19.43
C GLU A 77 10.83 -2.76 18.15
N GLY A 78 12.09 -3.14 17.88
CA GLY A 78 12.82 -2.77 16.67
C GLY A 78 12.15 -3.33 15.41
N ALA A 79 11.79 -4.60 15.41
CA ALA A 79 11.07 -5.25 14.31
C ALA A 79 9.71 -4.58 14.05
N GLY A 80 8.98 -4.20 15.10
CA GLY A 80 7.74 -3.44 14.98
C GLY A 80 7.93 -2.07 14.31
N LYS A 81 8.97 -1.34 14.67
CA LYS A 81 9.34 -0.06 14.03
C LYS A 81 9.80 -0.26 12.58
N ILE A 82 10.55 -1.33 12.31
CA ILE A 82 11.01 -1.70 10.96
C ILE A 82 9.81 -2.12 10.08
N ALA A 83 8.85 -2.88 10.58
CA ALA A 83 7.64 -3.26 9.86
C ALA A 83 6.69 -2.07 9.63
N GLY A 84 6.55 -1.19 10.62
CA GLY A 84 5.78 0.07 10.56
C GLY A 84 4.43 -0.04 9.85
N SER A 85 4.21 0.81 8.84
CA SER A 85 2.96 0.91 8.08
C SER A 85 2.75 -0.17 7.01
N LEU A 86 3.58 -1.24 6.97
CA LEU A 86 3.50 -2.28 5.92
C LEU A 86 2.10 -2.92 5.86
N SER A 87 1.49 -3.21 7.00
CA SER A 87 0.13 -3.78 7.08
C SER A 87 -0.93 -2.85 6.48
N ILE A 88 -0.79 -1.52 6.67
CA ILE A 88 -1.70 -0.53 6.10
C ILE A 88 -1.55 -0.50 4.57
N ILE A 89 -0.31 -0.56 4.06
CA ILE A 89 -0.04 -0.60 2.62
C ILE A 89 -0.68 -1.84 2.00
N GLU A 90 -0.54 -3.01 2.63
CA GLU A 90 -1.16 -4.27 2.18
C GLU A 90 -2.68 -4.17 2.14
N THR A 91 -3.28 -3.54 3.16
CA THR A 91 -4.72 -3.29 3.18
C THR A 91 -5.15 -2.38 2.03
N CYS A 92 -4.40 -1.31 1.73
CA CYS A 92 -4.68 -0.45 0.58
C CYS A 92 -4.60 -1.21 -0.74
N VAL A 93 -3.59 -2.07 -0.92
CA VAL A 93 -3.44 -2.91 -2.12
C VAL A 93 -4.65 -3.83 -2.30
N ALA A 94 -5.13 -4.46 -1.22
CA ALA A 94 -6.30 -5.34 -1.24
C ALA A 94 -7.61 -4.57 -1.51
N LEU A 95 -7.73 -3.34 -1.04
CA LEU A 95 -8.92 -2.50 -1.25
C LEU A 95 -9.07 -2.01 -2.69
N CYS A 96 -7.97 -1.80 -3.44
CA CYS A 96 -8.03 -1.29 -4.81
C CYS A 96 -8.96 -2.10 -5.74
N PRO A 97 -8.85 -3.45 -5.82
CA PRO A 97 -9.76 -4.25 -6.64
C PRO A 97 -11.21 -4.23 -6.13
N LEU A 98 -11.42 -4.12 -4.82
CA LEU A 98 -12.77 -4.06 -4.24
C LEU A 98 -13.47 -2.76 -4.61
N PHE A 99 -12.77 -1.62 -4.58
CA PHE A 99 -13.29 -0.37 -5.12
C PHE A 99 -13.54 -0.44 -6.63
N GLY A 100 -12.69 -1.15 -7.38
CA GLY A 100 -12.93 -1.42 -8.79
C GLY A 100 -14.23 -2.19 -9.01
N LEU A 101 -14.49 -3.24 -8.24
CA LEU A 101 -15.74 -4.00 -8.28
C LEU A 101 -16.95 -3.13 -7.90
N LEU A 102 -16.83 -2.31 -6.86
CA LEU A 102 -17.87 -1.34 -6.48
C LEU A 102 -18.21 -0.41 -7.65
N GLY A 103 -17.22 0.02 -8.42
CA GLY A 103 -17.41 0.84 -9.60
C GLY A 103 -18.25 0.17 -10.69
N THR A 104 -18.07 -1.14 -10.93
CA THR A 104 -18.92 -1.85 -11.89
C THR A 104 -20.35 -1.97 -11.42
N VAL A 105 -20.57 -2.26 -10.14
CA VAL A 105 -21.92 -2.36 -9.57
C VAL A 105 -22.65 -1.02 -9.65
N THR A 106 -22.01 0.07 -9.24
CA THR A 106 -22.61 1.42 -9.30
C THR A 106 -22.86 1.85 -10.74
N GLY A 107 -21.91 1.63 -11.66
CA GLY A 107 -22.07 1.95 -13.08
C GLY A 107 -23.20 1.16 -13.74
N MET A 108 -23.37 -0.12 -13.41
CA MET A 108 -24.49 -0.91 -13.92
C MET A 108 -25.84 -0.45 -13.39
N ILE A 109 -25.93 -0.01 -12.13
CA ILE A 109 -27.17 0.57 -11.58
C ILE A 109 -27.55 1.84 -12.34
N GLU A 110 -26.59 2.69 -12.67
CA GLU A 110 -26.83 3.92 -13.46
C GLU A 110 -27.35 3.58 -14.87
N VAL A 111 -26.78 2.55 -15.53
CA VAL A 111 -27.24 2.07 -16.84
C VAL A 111 -28.69 1.58 -16.78
N PHE A 112 -29.05 0.78 -15.77
CA PHE A 112 -30.42 0.29 -15.62
C PHE A 112 -31.42 1.41 -15.31
N ASN A 113 -31.04 2.38 -14.48
CA ASN A 113 -31.86 3.54 -14.20
C ASN A 113 -32.11 4.41 -15.46
N ALA A 114 -31.07 4.63 -16.26
CA ALA A 114 -31.18 5.36 -17.52
C ALA A 114 -32.11 4.63 -18.50
N MET A 115 -32.05 3.31 -18.57
CA MET A 115 -32.96 2.49 -19.40
C MET A 115 -34.43 2.60 -18.96
N ALA A 116 -34.68 2.60 -17.65
CA ALA A 116 -36.03 2.67 -17.12
C ALA A 116 -36.71 4.01 -17.45
N VAL A 117 -35.92 5.09 -17.53
CA VAL A 117 -36.46 6.46 -17.78
C VAL A 117 -36.53 6.80 -19.27
N GLN A 118 -35.53 6.40 -20.07
CA GLN A 118 -35.38 6.87 -21.47
C GLN A 118 -35.77 5.83 -22.53
N GLY A 119 -36.11 4.62 -22.12
CA GLY A 119 -36.36 3.52 -23.06
C GLY A 119 -35.03 2.95 -23.62
N GLY A 120 -34.87 1.64 -23.55
CA GLY A 120 -33.60 0.98 -23.87
C GLY A 120 -33.24 1.00 -25.35
N ASN A 121 -32.13 1.62 -25.71
CA ASN A 121 -31.46 1.45 -27.00
C ASN A 121 -30.23 0.57 -26.78
N ALA A 122 -30.08 -0.51 -27.56
CA ALA A 122 -28.96 -1.46 -27.44
C ALA A 122 -27.57 -0.78 -27.52
N ARG A 123 -27.44 0.30 -28.27
CA ARG A 123 -26.18 1.05 -28.39
C ARG A 123 -25.83 1.81 -27.11
N SER A 124 -26.81 2.47 -26.48
CA SER A 124 -26.59 3.18 -25.22
C SER A 124 -26.29 2.22 -24.07
N MET A 125 -26.94 1.05 -24.05
CA MET A 125 -26.63 -0.04 -23.10
C MET A 125 -25.20 -0.52 -23.24
N ALA A 126 -24.74 -0.84 -24.45
CA ALA A 126 -23.39 -1.31 -24.71
C ALA A 126 -22.34 -0.26 -24.27
N ALA A 127 -22.57 1.01 -24.53
CA ALA A 127 -21.71 2.09 -24.09
C ALA A 127 -21.65 2.20 -22.57
N GLY A 128 -22.78 2.12 -21.87
CA GLY A 128 -22.85 2.19 -20.41
C GLY A 128 -22.16 1.01 -19.73
N VAL A 129 -22.35 -0.21 -20.22
CA VAL A 129 -21.65 -1.41 -19.73
C VAL A 129 -20.14 -1.26 -19.93
N SER A 130 -19.69 -0.76 -21.08
CA SER A 130 -18.28 -0.50 -21.35
C SER A 130 -17.68 0.50 -20.35
N MET A 131 -18.39 1.57 -20.04
CA MET A 131 -17.95 2.57 -19.06
C MET A 131 -17.90 2.01 -17.64
N ALA A 132 -18.84 1.16 -17.25
CA ALA A 132 -18.85 0.52 -15.93
C ALA A 132 -17.63 -0.41 -15.68
N THR A 133 -16.96 -0.90 -16.72
CA THR A 133 -15.77 -1.76 -16.57
C THR A 133 -14.47 -0.98 -16.29
N ILE A 134 -14.42 0.33 -16.57
CA ILE A 134 -13.24 1.17 -16.41
C ILE A 134 -12.70 1.18 -14.96
N PRO A 135 -13.54 1.38 -13.92
CA PRO A 135 -13.06 1.36 -12.54
C PRO A 135 -12.40 0.03 -12.14
N THR A 136 -12.92 -1.10 -12.62
CA THR A 136 -12.34 -2.42 -12.31
C THR A 136 -10.95 -2.57 -12.91
N MET A 137 -10.75 -2.19 -14.16
CA MET A 137 -9.43 -2.19 -14.80
C MET A 137 -8.45 -1.32 -14.02
N SER A 138 -8.88 -0.10 -13.65
CA SER A 138 -8.06 0.84 -12.87
C SER A 138 -7.69 0.29 -11.50
N GLY A 139 -8.65 -0.30 -10.77
CA GLY A 139 -8.43 -0.89 -9.46
C GLY A 139 -7.45 -2.07 -9.51
N MET A 140 -7.54 -2.92 -10.54
CA MET A 140 -6.59 -4.01 -10.73
C MET A 140 -5.17 -3.52 -11.05
N ILE A 141 -5.03 -2.53 -11.94
CA ILE A 141 -3.72 -1.96 -12.27
C ILE A 141 -3.09 -1.30 -11.03
N ALA A 142 -3.88 -0.55 -10.26
CA ALA A 142 -3.45 0.07 -9.01
C ALA A 142 -2.95 -0.98 -8.01
N SER A 143 -3.72 -2.07 -7.81
CA SER A 143 -3.35 -3.19 -6.94
C SER A 143 -2.06 -3.87 -7.38
N LEU A 144 -1.91 -4.19 -8.66
CA LEU A 144 -0.70 -4.81 -9.19
C LEU A 144 0.54 -3.93 -8.96
N SER A 145 0.42 -2.62 -9.19
CA SER A 145 1.51 -1.68 -8.92
C SER A 145 1.90 -1.65 -7.45
N GLY A 146 0.90 -1.63 -6.55
CA GLY A 146 1.10 -1.67 -5.10
C GLY A 146 1.69 -2.99 -4.62
N MET A 147 1.30 -4.12 -5.22
CA MET A 147 1.83 -5.45 -4.89
C MET A 147 3.34 -5.54 -5.18
N VAL A 148 3.83 -4.95 -6.25
CA VAL A 148 5.27 -4.87 -6.53
C VAL A 148 5.98 -4.07 -5.45
N GLY A 149 5.42 -2.91 -5.06
CA GLY A 149 5.96 -2.07 -3.99
C GLY A 149 6.00 -2.78 -2.63
N THR A 150 4.91 -3.44 -2.25
CA THR A 150 4.83 -4.19 -0.98
C THR A 150 5.76 -5.38 -0.94
N THR A 151 5.91 -6.12 -2.04
CA THR A 151 6.84 -7.24 -2.12
C THR A 151 8.29 -6.80 -1.92
N TYR A 152 8.68 -5.67 -2.52
CA TYR A 152 9.99 -5.07 -2.30
C TYR A 152 10.19 -4.67 -0.83
N LEU A 153 9.20 -3.99 -0.24
CA LEU A 153 9.26 -3.57 1.16
C LEU A 153 9.33 -4.76 2.13
N LYS A 154 8.54 -5.82 1.92
CA LYS A 154 8.58 -7.04 2.74
C LYS A 154 9.97 -7.64 2.79
N ARG A 155 10.59 -7.86 1.63
CA ARG A 155 11.96 -8.38 1.56
C ARG A 155 12.95 -7.47 2.28
N LYS A 156 12.78 -6.17 2.17
CA LYS A 156 13.64 -5.20 2.84
C LYS A 156 13.45 -5.25 4.35
N VAL A 157 12.21 -5.30 4.84
CA VAL A 157 11.88 -5.46 6.26
C VAL A 157 12.51 -6.74 6.82
N GLU A 158 12.31 -7.88 6.17
CA GLU A 158 12.88 -9.15 6.62
C GLU A 158 14.40 -9.11 6.69
N PHE A 159 15.05 -8.56 5.67
CA PHE A 159 16.50 -8.43 5.63
C PHE A 159 17.04 -7.55 6.76
N GLU A 160 16.44 -6.38 6.97
CA GLU A 160 16.89 -5.45 8.01
C GLU A 160 16.55 -5.94 9.42
N THR A 161 15.45 -6.67 9.60
CA THR A 161 15.12 -7.31 10.88
C THR A 161 16.15 -8.39 11.26
N ARG A 162 16.51 -9.27 10.33
CA ARG A 162 17.57 -10.26 10.56
C ARG A 162 18.91 -9.61 10.89
N ARG A 163 19.27 -8.58 10.14
CA ARG A 163 20.50 -7.82 10.39
C ARG A 163 20.49 -7.13 11.76
N PHE A 164 19.33 -6.69 12.21
CA PHE A 164 19.14 -6.12 13.54
C PHE A 164 19.30 -7.18 14.64
N GLU A 165 18.70 -8.35 14.47
CA GLU A 165 18.89 -9.51 15.37
C GLU A 165 20.36 -9.94 15.48
N ASP A 166 21.06 -10.01 14.34
CA ASP A 166 22.47 -10.39 14.28
C ASP A 166 23.38 -9.33 14.92
N SER A 167 22.99 -8.06 14.95
CA SER A 167 23.78 -7.00 15.61
C SER A 167 23.74 -7.04 17.13
N LEU A 168 22.74 -7.70 17.71
CA LEU A 168 22.57 -7.88 19.15
C LEU A 168 23.14 -9.24 19.60
N LEU A 169 24.48 -9.38 19.54
CA LEU A 169 25.18 -10.62 19.93
C LEU A 169 25.00 -10.93 21.42
N LEU A 170 24.88 -12.21 21.72
CA LEU A 170 24.95 -12.74 23.07
C LEU A 170 26.40 -13.11 23.38
N ASP A 171 26.93 -12.65 24.51
CA ASP A 171 28.19 -13.18 25.05
C ASP A 171 27.94 -14.62 25.60
N HIS A 172 28.60 -15.60 25.04
CA HIS A 172 28.57 -17.00 25.47
C HIS A 172 29.54 -17.23 26.64
#